data_3d4c3f63efcee3abfb83296ea91513c3
#
_entry.id   3d4c3f63efcee3abfb83296ea91513c3
#
_cell.length_a   1.000
_cell.length_b   1.000
_cell.length_c   1.000
_cell.angle_alpha   90.00
_cell.angle_beta   90.00
_cell.angle_gamma   90.00
#
_symmetry.space_group_name_H-M   'P 1'
#
loop_
_entity.id
_entity.type
_entity.pdbx_description
1 polymer ?
#
loop_
_entity_poly.entity_id
_entity_poly.type
_entity_poly.pdbx_seq_one_letter_code
_entity_poly.pdbx_strand_id
1 'polypeptide(L)'
;MNSNIRYFKAAKVAALVMTALCLGSINLSAQDLGVSSRSSAEVDWKIRKGLHLNAGYELRTKTSLAGIERHQVSVGIDYKVCDYFKVGGEYIFIGHFDSMDTFKPRHRFSLNLTGQYSVGDWKFSLREKLQLTHDAYAMNRFQYGPTALQLNTRFTVTWQGLRVIEPFAYIEMRNIFNAPKCSATWNESTGTYSNYEFLGYNHAYINRLRGAMGFDWNITRAHSIEFTLMYNRVRKEEIDTNKDGTLLKSLYWKESHEMPICIGYKFSF
;
A
#
# COMPACT_ATOMS: atom_id res chain seq x y z
N MET A 1 3.37 -41.50 -6.18
CA MET A 1 4.81 -41.14 -6.08
C MET A 1 5.12 -39.68 -6.53
N ASN A 2 4.20 -38.98 -7.21
CA ASN A 2 4.45 -37.57 -7.68
C ASN A 2 4.09 -36.44 -6.71
N SER A 3 3.36 -36.68 -5.65
CA SER A 3 2.94 -35.64 -4.68
C SER A 3 4.11 -35.13 -3.83
N ASN A 4 4.96 -36.03 -3.35
CA ASN A 4 6.09 -35.64 -2.48
C ASN A 4 7.14 -34.78 -3.18
N ILE A 5 7.34 -34.94 -4.49
CA ILE A 5 8.27 -34.12 -5.28
C ILE A 5 7.77 -32.67 -5.40
N ARG A 6 6.45 -32.45 -5.50
CA ARG A 6 5.84 -31.13 -5.57
C ARG A 6 5.96 -30.38 -4.24
N TYR A 7 5.73 -31.05 -3.11
CA TYR A 7 5.92 -30.45 -1.77
C TYR A 7 7.39 -30.06 -1.52
N PHE A 8 8.34 -30.88 -1.95
CA PHE A 8 9.77 -30.60 -1.81
C PHE A 8 10.22 -29.38 -2.65
N LYS A 9 9.67 -29.20 -3.87
CA LYS A 9 9.93 -28.03 -4.70
C LYS A 9 9.35 -26.75 -4.10
N ALA A 10 8.13 -26.81 -3.54
CA ALA A 10 7.49 -25.69 -2.89
C ALA A 10 8.25 -25.21 -1.64
N ALA A 11 8.67 -26.15 -0.80
CA ALA A 11 9.46 -25.86 0.39
C ALA A 11 10.81 -25.20 0.03
N LYS A 12 11.46 -25.62 -1.05
CA LYS A 12 12.70 -25.00 -1.54
C LYS A 12 12.50 -23.58 -2.04
N VAL A 13 11.41 -23.30 -2.77
CA VAL A 13 11.11 -21.96 -3.27
C VAL A 13 10.73 -21.03 -2.11
N ALA A 14 9.90 -21.48 -1.18
CA ALA A 14 9.57 -20.72 0.03
C ALA A 14 10.83 -20.43 0.87
N ALA A 15 11.71 -21.42 1.05
CA ALA A 15 12.98 -21.25 1.76
C ALA A 15 13.90 -20.26 1.04
N LEU A 16 13.99 -20.30 -0.30
CA LEU A 16 14.82 -19.38 -1.10
C LEU A 16 14.32 -17.93 -1.01
N VAL A 17 13.01 -17.73 -1.06
CA VAL A 17 12.39 -16.42 -0.92
C VAL A 17 12.55 -15.89 0.50
N MET A 18 12.40 -16.75 1.54
CA MET A 18 12.68 -16.39 2.94
C MET A 18 14.15 -16.00 3.15
N THR A 19 15.09 -16.75 2.57
CA THR A 19 16.53 -16.45 2.66
C THR A 19 16.88 -15.15 1.96
N ALA A 20 16.30 -14.86 0.78
CA ALA A 20 16.53 -13.61 0.05
C ALA A 20 16.02 -12.38 0.83
N LEU A 21 14.91 -12.49 1.55
CA LEU A 21 14.40 -11.42 2.40
C LEU A 21 15.21 -11.25 3.69
N CYS A 22 15.70 -12.33 4.28
CA CYS A 22 16.61 -12.25 5.43
C CYS A 22 17.97 -11.62 5.06
N LEU A 23 18.49 -11.86 3.87
CA LEU A 23 19.75 -11.25 3.40
C LEU A 23 19.61 -9.75 3.07
N GLY A 24 18.42 -9.29 2.68
CA GLY A 24 18.14 -7.86 2.46
C GLY A 24 17.99 -7.03 3.74
N SER A 25 17.85 -7.67 4.92
CA SER A 25 17.58 -7.00 6.20
C SER A 25 18.82 -6.76 7.07
N ILE A 26 20.04 -7.07 6.60
CA ILE A 26 21.26 -7.13 7.42
C ILE A 26 21.76 -5.77 7.95
N ASN A 27 21.18 -4.63 7.53
CA ASN A 27 21.56 -3.30 8.01
C ASN A 27 20.41 -2.47 8.61
N LEU A 28 19.30 -3.06 9.00
CA LEU A 28 18.22 -2.36 9.68
C LEU A 28 18.50 -2.33 11.19
N SER A 29 18.87 -1.16 11.69
CA SER A 29 18.87 -0.89 13.13
C SER A 29 17.44 -1.15 13.63
N ALA A 30 17.27 -2.13 14.51
CA ALA A 30 15.98 -2.59 15.03
C ALA A 30 15.19 -1.49 15.77
N GLN A 31 15.81 -0.34 16.03
CA GLN A 31 15.22 0.78 16.76
C GLN A 31 14.20 1.61 15.96
N ASP A 32 14.20 1.54 14.61
CA ASP A 32 13.31 2.35 13.76
C ASP A 32 12.24 1.54 13.01
N LEU A 33 12.13 0.25 13.28
CA LEU A 33 11.17 -0.60 12.59
C LEU A 33 9.79 -0.57 13.28
N GLY A 34 8.84 0.14 12.68
CA GLY A 34 7.45 0.17 13.15
C GLY A 34 6.68 -1.09 12.74
N VAL A 35 6.20 -1.87 13.72
CA VAL A 35 5.34 -3.04 13.45
C VAL A 35 3.88 -2.64 13.59
N SER A 36 3.06 -3.00 12.59
CA SER A 36 1.61 -2.74 12.59
C SER A 36 0.84 -3.97 12.12
N SER A 37 -0.46 -4.02 12.36
CA SER A 37 -1.33 -5.06 11.83
C SER A 37 -2.40 -4.49 10.90
N ARG A 38 -2.85 -5.33 9.96
CA ARG A 38 -3.97 -5.07 9.08
C ARG A 38 -4.87 -6.29 9.06
N SER A 39 -6.13 -6.08 9.37
CA SER A 39 -7.15 -7.12 9.26
C SER A 39 -8.20 -6.67 8.27
N SER A 40 -8.56 -7.52 7.31
CA SER A 40 -9.55 -7.17 6.28
C SER A 40 -10.56 -8.28 6.09
N ALA A 41 -11.76 -7.88 5.68
CA ALA A 41 -12.80 -8.77 5.19
C ALA A 41 -13.32 -8.20 3.86
N GLU A 42 -13.43 -9.05 2.85
CA GLU A 42 -13.90 -8.70 1.51
C GLU A 42 -14.99 -9.66 1.06
N VAL A 43 -16.00 -9.12 0.42
CA VAL A 43 -17.04 -9.85 -0.29
C VAL A 43 -16.91 -9.54 -1.78
N ASP A 44 -16.79 -10.58 -2.60
CA ASP A 44 -16.70 -10.49 -4.05
C ASP A 44 -17.93 -11.18 -4.69
N TRP A 45 -18.80 -10.39 -5.28
CA TRP A 45 -20.01 -10.84 -5.93
C TRP A 45 -19.85 -10.83 -7.44
N LYS A 46 -19.92 -12.03 -8.05
CA LYS A 46 -19.92 -12.18 -9.50
C LYS A 46 -21.31 -11.90 -10.07
N ILE A 47 -21.52 -10.70 -10.62
CA ILE A 47 -22.79 -10.28 -11.23
C ILE A 47 -23.03 -11.02 -12.56
N ARG A 48 -21.99 -11.09 -13.40
CA ARG A 48 -22.01 -11.81 -14.68
C ARG A 48 -20.58 -12.22 -15.06
N LYS A 49 -20.43 -12.95 -16.16
CA LYS A 49 -19.11 -13.36 -16.65
C LYS A 49 -18.19 -12.15 -16.81
N GLY A 50 -17.11 -12.15 -16.04
CA GLY A 50 -16.09 -11.10 -16.05
C GLY A 50 -16.43 -9.84 -15.26
N LEU A 51 -17.68 -9.64 -14.78
CA LEU A 51 -18.07 -8.47 -14.00
C LEU A 51 -18.28 -8.87 -12.53
N HIS A 52 -17.52 -8.23 -11.64
CA HIS A 52 -17.53 -8.45 -10.19
C HIS A 52 -17.81 -7.14 -9.48
N LEU A 53 -18.65 -7.19 -8.44
CA LEU A 53 -18.81 -6.13 -7.45
C LEU A 53 -18.12 -6.60 -6.18
N ASN A 54 -17.29 -5.74 -5.59
CA ASN A 54 -16.63 -6.04 -4.33
C ASN A 54 -16.95 -4.99 -3.27
N ALA A 55 -17.03 -5.45 -2.03
CA ALA A 55 -17.16 -4.59 -0.86
C ALA A 55 -16.19 -5.11 0.21
N GLY A 56 -15.53 -4.20 0.91
CA GLY A 56 -14.51 -4.56 1.88
C GLY A 56 -14.48 -3.67 3.09
N TYR A 57 -13.97 -4.23 4.16
CA TYR A 57 -13.62 -3.51 5.39
C TYR A 57 -12.19 -3.83 5.77
N GLU A 58 -11.41 -2.83 6.12
CA GLU A 58 -10.04 -3.00 6.61
C GLU A 58 -9.83 -2.19 7.88
N LEU A 59 -9.25 -2.83 8.89
CA LEU A 59 -8.80 -2.25 10.15
C LEU A 59 -7.28 -2.22 10.16
N ARG A 60 -6.68 -1.08 10.54
CA ARG A 60 -5.24 -0.95 10.74
C ARG A 60 -4.92 -0.46 12.14
N THR A 61 -3.88 -1.06 12.74
CA THR A 61 -3.32 -0.56 13.99
C THR A 61 -2.21 0.45 13.74
N LYS A 62 -1.92 1.28 14.75
CA LYS A 62 -0.72 2.14 14.79
C LYS A 62 0.54 1.27 14.76
N THR A 63 1.67 1.86 14.39
CA THR A 63 2.97 1.18 14.24
C THR A 63 3.53 0.56 15.52
N SER A 64 2.96 0.86 16.68
CA SER A 64 3.29 0.22 17.96
C SER A 64 2.35 -0.93 18.34
N LEU A 65 1.40 -1.30 17.46
CA LEU A 65 0.24 -2.16 17.74
C LEU A 65 -0.70 -1.61 18.82
N ALA A 66 -0.36 -0.46 19.41
CA ALA A 66 -1.13 0.20 20.47
C ALA A 66 -2.18 1.12 19.85
N GLY A 67 -3.40 0.62 19.73
CA GLY A 67 -4.55 1.40 19.25
C GLY A 67 -4.77 1.34 17.74
N ILE A 68 -5.92 1.86 17.34
CA ILE A 68 -6.40 1.86 15.96
C ILE A 68 -5.85 3.09 15.25
N GLU A 69 -5.26 2.89 14.05
CA GLU A 69 -4.85 3.97 13.17
C GLU A 69 -6.00 4.42 12.29
N ARG A 70 -6.68 3.44 11.67
CA ARG A 70 -7.77 3.75 10.73
C ARG A 70 -8.69 2.56 10.48
N HIS A 71 -9.92 2.92 10.11
CA HIS A 71 -10.91 2.04 9.51
C HIS A 71 -11.08 2.43 8.04
N GLN A 72 -11.26 1.45 7.17
CA GLN A 72 -11.54 1.68 5.76
C GLN A 72 -12.72 0.82 5.34
N VAL A 73 -13.67 1.44 4.66
CA VAL A 73 -14.78 0.75 3.99
C VAL A 73 -14.62 0.98 2.50
N SER A 74 -14.66 -0.06 1.71
CA SER A 74 -14.49 0.02 0.26
C SER A 74 -15.67 -0.60 -0.48
N VAL A 75 -15.97 -0.02 -1.64
CA VAL A 75 -16.87 -0.58 -2.65
C VAL A 75 -16.20 -0.42 -3.99
N GLY A 76 -16.20 -1.48 -4.79
CA GLY A 76 -15.54 -1.48 -6.09
C GLY A 76 -16.25 -2.33 -7.11
N ILE A 77 -15.88 -2.11 -8.36
CA ILE A 77 -16.32 -2.88 -9.51
C ILE A 77 -15.11 -3.25 -10.33
N ASP A 78 -15.03 -4.52 -10.72
CA ASP A 78 -13.98 -5.06 -11.54
C ASP A 78 -14.55 -5.70 -12.79
N TYR A 79 -13.93 -5.45 -13.93
CA TYR A 79 -14.31 -6.06 -15.20
C TYR A 79 -13.11 -6.74 -15.87
N LYS A 80 -13.24 -8.04 -16.11
CA LYS A 80 -12.27 -8.84 -16.85
C LYS A 80 -12.52 -8.63 -18.34
N VAL A 81 -11.72 -7.78 -18.98
CA VAL A 81 -11.82 -7.45 -20.40
C VAL A 81 -11.46 -8.66 -21.27
N CYS A 82 -10.37 -9.35 -20.90
CA CYS A 82 -9.92 -10.61 -21.49
C CYS A 82 -9.17 -11.43 -20.45
N ASP A 83 -8.63 -12.59 -20.83
CA ASP A 83 -7.90 -13.47 -19.89
C ASP A 83 -6.61 -12.82 -19.34
N TYR A 84 -6.06 -11.87 -20.07
CA TYR A 84 -4.80 -11.19 -19.74
C TYR A 84 -4.99 -9.81 -19.11
N PHE A 85 -6.20 -9.24 -19.18
CA PHE A 85 -6.41 -7.84 -18.79
C PHE A 85 -7.71 -7.63 -18.02
N LYS A 86 -7.60 -6.91 -16.90
CA LYS A 86 -8.69 -6.56 -16.00
C LYS A 86 -8.63 -5.06 -15.68
N VAL A 87 -9.78 -4.40 -15.66
CA VAL A 87 -9.94 -3.01 -15.23
C VAL A 87 -10.87 -2.95 -14.04
N GLY A 88 -10.70 -1.97 -13.18
CA GLY A 88 -11.58 -1.80 -12.02
C GLY A 88 -11.59 -0.38 -11.52
N GLY A 89 -12.64 -0.07 -10.77
CA GLY A 89 -12.81 1.18 -10.05
C GLY A 89 -13.21 0.91 -8.62
N GLU A 90 -12.72 1.71 -7.68
CA GLU A 90 -12.99 1.51 -6.25
C GLU A 90 -13.13 2.86 -5.56
N TYR A 91 -14.11 2.97 -4.69
CA TYR A 91 -14.24 4.04 -3.72
C TYR A 91 -13.94 3.51 -2.33
N ILE A 92 -13.16 4.27 -1.54
CA ILE A 92 -12.79 3.92 -0.18
C ILE A 92 -13.08 5.11 0.73
N PHE A 93 -13.92 4.89 1.74
CA PHE A 93 -14.05 5.78 2.88
C PHE A 93 -13.03 5.40 3.94
N ILE A 94 -12.25 6.37 4.42
CA ILE A 94 -11.18 6.18 5.40
C ILE A 94 -11.49 7.02 6.64
N GLY A 95 -11.81 6.37 7.75
CA GLY A 95 -11.82 6.97 9.07
C GLY A 95 -10.43 6.87 9.69
N HIS A 96 -9.71 7.97 9.70
CA HIS A 96 -8.35 8.02 10.27
C HIS A 96 -8.39 8.68 11.64
N PHE A 97 -7.64 8.13 12.61
CA PHE A 97 -7.43 8.72 13.92
C PHE A 97 -6.03 9.32 13.99
N ASP A 98 -5.96 10.60 14.34
CA ASP A 98 -4.67 11.27 14.50
C ASP A 98 -3.99 10.89 15.85
N SER A 99 -2.89 11.54 16.18
CA SER A 99 -2.18 11.31 17.44
C SER A 99 -2.97 11.68 18.70
N MET A 100 -4.00 12.51 18.57
CA MET A 100 -4.93 12.91 19.66
C MET A 100 -6.25 12.13 19.60
N ASP A 101 -6.29 11.01 18.86
CA ASP A 101 -7.47 10.18 18.62
C ASP A 101 -8.69 10.94 18.02
N THR A 102 -8.41 12.08 17.34
CA THR A 102 -9.44 12.82 16.63
C THR A 102 -9.74 12.15 15.29
N PHE A 103 -11.03 11.90 15.05
CA PHE A 103 -11.51 11.29 13.81
C PHE A 103 -11.42 12.26 12.64
N LYS A 104 -10.72 11.84 11.57
CA LYS A 104 -10.55 12.63 10.34
C LYS A 104 -10.95 11.79 9.13
N PRO A 105 -12.14 12.02 8.55
CA PRO A 105 -12.56 11.29 7.37
C PRO A 105 -11.80 11.72 6.12
N ARG A 106 -11.49 10.73 5.26
CA ARG A 106 -10.89 10.91 3.94
C ARG A 106 -11.65 10.08 2.91
N HIS A 107 -11.70 10.61 1.71
CA HIS A 107 -12.32 9.94 0.57
C HIS A 107 -11.26 9.59 -0.47
N ARG A 108 -11.27 8.34 -0.92
CA ARG A 108 -10.32 7.86 -1.93
C ARG A 108 -11.05 7.23 -3.09
N PHE A 109 -10.71 7.66 -4.28
CA PHE A 109 -11.11 7.04 -5.54
C PHE A 109 -9.90 6.36 -6.16
N SER A 110 -10.10 5.19 -6.73
CA SER A 110 -9.02 4.43 -7.36
C SER A 110 -9.48 3.86 -8.69
N LEU A 111 -8.58 3.89 -9.68
CA LEU A 111 -8.69 3.16 -10.94
C LEU A 111 -7.60 2.10 -10.97
N ASN A 112 -7.96 0.86 -11.28
CA ASN A 112 -7.07 -0.28 -11.31
C ASN A 112 -6.98 -0.82 -12.74
N LEU A 113 -5.75 -1.02 -13.22
CA LEU A 113 -5.44 -1.74 -14.45
C LEU A 113 -4.56 -2.92 -14.06
N THR A 114 -4.94 -4.14 -14.45
CA THR A 114 -4.16 -5.33 -14.12
C THR A 114 -3.93 -6.16 -15.37
N GLY A 115 -2.66 -6.31 -15.75
CA GLY A 115 -2.20 -7.30 -16.70
C GLY A 115 -1.81 -8.59 -15.98
N GLN A 116 -2.14 -9.76 -16.53
CA GLN A 116 -1.77 -11.05 -15.94
C GLN A 116 -1.41 -12.06 -17.02
N TYR A 117 -0.45 -12.92 -16.70
CA TYR A 117 -0.01 -13.99 -17.56
C TYR A 117 0.39 -15.23 -16.74
N SER A 118 0.00 -16.42 -17.19
CA SER A 118 0.32 -17.67 -16.50
C SER A 118 1.15 -18.58 -17.39
N VAL A 119 2.20 -19.17 -16.80
CA VAL A 119 3.09 -20.16 -17.44
C VAL A 119 3.23 -21.35 -16.52
N GLY A 120 2.68 -22.48 -16.88
CA GLY A 120 2.62 -23.65 -16.02
C GLY A 120 1.88 -23.32 -14.72
N ASP A 121 2.54 -23.58 -13.58
CA ASP A 121 2.01 -23.29 -12.25
C ASP A 121 2.30 -21.85 -11.77
N TRP A 122 2.92 -21.03 -12.58
CA TRP A 122 3.30 -19.65 -12.22
C TRP A 122 2.35 -18.65 -12.85
N LYS A 123 1.88 -17.69 -12.03
CA LYS A 123 1.09 -16.55 -12.47
C LYS A 123 1.87 -15.27 -12.16
N PHE A 124 2.05 -14.45 -13.19
CA PHE A 124 2.64 -13.13 -13.12
C PHE A 124 1.56 -12.08 -13.29
N SER A 125 1.58 -11.02 -12.49
CA SER A 125 0.66 -9.90 -12.68
C SER A 125 1.34 -8.57 -12.46
N LEU A 126 1.00 -7.59 -13.29
CA LEU A 126 1.38 -6.18 -13.15
C LEU A 126 0.11 -5.38 -12.92
N ARG A 127 0.03 -4.65 -11.81
CA ARG A 127 -1.11 -3.80 -11.48
C ARG A 127 -0.67 -2.35 -11.36
N GLU A 128 -1.34 -1.49 -12.12
CA GLU A 128 -1.30 -0.05 -11.97
C GLU A 128 -2.56 0.43 -11.25
N LYS A 129 -2.39 1.12 -10.12
CA LYS A 129 -3.48 1.67 -9.32
C LYS A 129 -3.30 3.17 -9.17
N LEU A 130 -4.08 3.94 -9.94
CA LEU A 130 -4.17 5.39 -9.80
C LEU A 130 -5.13 5.71 -8.66
N GLN A 131 -4.70 6.52 -7.70
CA GLN A 131 -5.47 6.88 -6.51
C GLN A 131 -5.54 8.39 -6.32
N LEU A 132 -6.74 8.89 -6.12
CA LEU A 132 -7.03 10.26 -5.72
C LEU A 132 -7.57 10.23 -4.29
N THR A 133 -6.84 10.79 -3.33
CA THR A 133 -7.26 10.85 -1.92
C THR A 133 -7.52 12.29 -1.53
N HIS A 134 -8.77 12.59 -1.17
CA HIS A 134 -9.19 13.89 -0.66
C HIS A 134 -9.25 13.87 0.87
N ASP A 135 -8.58 14.83 1.50
CA ASP A 135 -8.57 15.07 2.95
C ASP A 135 -9.25 16.41 3.24
N ALA A 136 -10.49 16.37 3.68
CA ALA A 136 -11.28 17.57 3.98
C ALA A 136 -10.76 18.35 5.20
N TYR A 137 -9.93 17.72 6.03
CA TYR A 137 -9.39 18.29 7.28
C TYR A 137 -7.90 18.62 7.19
N ALA A 138 -7.34 18.79 5.98
CA ALA A 138 -5.99 19.26 5.81
C ALA A 138 -5.85 20.69 6.36
N MET A 139 -5.29 20.81 7.58
CA MET A 139 -5.27 22.08 8.33
C MET A 139 -4.32 23.12 7.74
N ASN A 140 -3.27 22.69 7.06
CA ASN A 140 -2.29 23.60 6.46
C ASN A 140 -2.01 23.20 5.00
N ARG A 141 -2.56 23.98 4.06
CA ARG A 141 -2.40 23.75 2.62
C ARG A 141 -0.94 23.84 2.13
N PHE A 142 -0.09 24.52 2.84
CA PHE A 142 1.33 24.66 2.48
C PHE A 142 2.15 23.43 2.87
N GLN A 143 1.68 22.63 3.82
CA GLN A 143 2.30 21.37 4.26
C GLN A 143 1.70 20.16 3.56
N TYR A 144 0.39 20.19 3.31
CA TYR A 144 -0.35 19.05 2.76
C TYR A 144 -1.30 19.50 1.66
N GLY A 145 -1.18 18.89 0.49
CA GLY A 145 -2.21 19.05 -0.54
C GLY A 145 -3.54 18.47 -0.10
N PRO A 146 -4.67 19.16 -0.27
CA PRO A 146 -5.99 18.67 0.12
C PRO A 146 -6.40 17.42 -0.65
N THR A 147 -5.81 17.21 -1.81
CA THR A 147 -6.09 16.05 -2.67
C THR A 147 -4.78 15.49 -3.19
N ALA A 148 -4.43 14.29 -2.72
CA ALA A 148 -3.20 13.61 -3.14
C ALA A 148 -3.46 12.68 -4.33
N LEU A 149 -2.69 12.86 -5.41
CA LEU A 149 -2.68 11.99 -6.59
C LEU A 149 -1.48 11.04 -6.52
N GLN A 150 -1.75 9.74 -6.59
CA GLN A 150 -0.73 8.69 -6.42
C GLN A 150 -0.91 7.59 -7.46
N LEU A 151 0.20 7.04 -7.94
CA LEU A 151 0.24 5.84 -8.76
C LEU A 151 0.98 4.73 -8.00
N ASN A 152 0.34 3.58 -7.85
CA ASN A 152 0.97 2.40 -7.27
C ASN A 152 1.15 1.36 -8.37
N THR A 153 2.40 1.07 -8.69
CA THR A 153 2.81 0.02 -9.62
C THR A 153 3.21 -1.21 -8.81
N ARG A 154 2.51 -2.34 -9.02
CA ARG A 154 2.78 -3.60 -8.30
C ARG A 154 3.03 -4.74 -9.28
N PHE A 155 4.17 -5.42 -9.12
CA PHE A 155 4.46 -6.68 -9.79
C PHE A 155 4.35 -7.83 -8.79
N THR A 156 3.52 -8.84 -9.11
CA THR A 156 3.25 -10.00 -8.25
C THR A 156 3.59 -11.28 -9.00
N VAL A 157 4.20 -12.21 -8.29
CA VAL A 157 4.43 -13.58 -8.72
C VAL A 157 3.68 -14.49 -7.77
N THR A 158 2.80 -15.34 -8.28
CA THR A 158 2.02 -16.33 -7.52
C THR A 158 2.32 -17.72 -8.05
N TRP A 159 2.50 -18.67 -7.14
CA TRP A 159 2.64 -20.08 -7.51
C TRP A 159 1.34 -20.84 -7.22
N GLN A 160 0.76 -21.45 -8.26
CA GLN A 160 -0.54 -22.13 -8.24
C GLN A 160 -0.42 -23.66 -8.29
N GLY A 161 0.77 -24.21 -8.01
CA GLY A 161 1.04 -25.65 -8.04
C GLY A 161 0.37 -26.44 -6.92
N LEU A 162 -0.15 -25.79 -5.87
CA LEU A 162 -0.98 -26.38 -4.81
C LEU A 162 -2.42 -25.87 -4.98
N ARG A 163 -3.40 -26.76 -4.85
CA ARG A 163 -4.82 -26.41 -5.02
C ARG A 163 -5.40 -25.61 -3.86
N VAL A 164 -4.79 -25.71 -2.67
CA VAL A 164 -5.33 -25.17 -1.42
C VAL A 164 -4.55 -23.93 -0.96
N ILE A 165 -3.25 -23.89 -1.22
CA ILE A 165 -2.38 -22.80 -0.80
C ILE A 165 -1.67 -22.24 -2.02
N GLU A 166 -1.81 -20.93 -2.25
CA GLU A 166 -1.16 -20.20 -3.34
C GLU A 166 -0.15 -19.20 -2.76
N PRO A 167 1.14 -19.58 -2.60
CA PRO A 167 2.16 -18.64 -2.17
C PRO A 167 2.38 -17.55 -3.21
N PHE A 168 2.63 -16.33 -2.74
CA PHE A 168 2.96 -15.21 -3.59
C PHE A 168 4.03 -14.31 -2.99
N ALA A 169 4.66 -13.54 -3.86
CA ALA A 169 5.50 -12.41 -3.47
C ALA A 169 5.25 -11.24 -4.43
N TYR A 170 5.41 -10.01 -3.93
CA TYR A 170 5.31 -8.84 -4.78
C TYR A 170 6.25 -7.71 -4.36
N ILE A 171 6.54 -6.87 -5.33
CA ILE A 171 7.14 -5.56 -5.13
C ILE A 171 6.16 -4.48 -5.56
N GLU A 172 6.11 -3.37 -4.83
CA GLU A 172 5.23 -2.24 -5.15
C GLU A 172 5.98 -0.93 -4.97
N MET A 173 5.85 -0.06 -5.95
CA MET A 173 6.34 1.31 -5.91
C MET A 173 5.14 2.27 -5.88
N ARG A 174 5.21 3.31 -5.06
CA ARG A 174 4.21 4.38 -5.02
C ARG A 174 4.85 5.70 -5.38
N ASN A 175 4.32 6.32 -6.42
CA ASN A 175 4.66 7.66 -6.84
C ASN A 175 3.57 8.66 -6.39
N ILE A 176 3.98 9.81 -5.88
CA ILE A 176 3.11 10.97 -5.66
C ILE A 176 3.40 11.96 -6.77
N PHE A 177 2.36 12.62 -7.32
CA PHE A 177 2.51 13.55 -8.44
C PHE A 177 2.25 15.01 -8.07
N ASN A 178 1.52 15.27 -6.99
CA ASN A 178 1.08 16.59 -6.61
C ASN A 178 1.35 16.88 -5.12
N ALA A 179 2.55 16.58 -4.66
CA ALA A 179 2.98 17.02 -3.34
C ALA A 179 3.23 18.53 -3.32
N PRO A 180 3.09 19.19 -2.17
CA PRO A 180 3.51 20.58 -2.00
C PRO A 180 4.98 20.74 -2.36
N LYS A 181 5.30 21.81 -3.06
CA LYS A 181 6.66 22.21 -3.40
C LYS A 181 6.94 23.59 -2.86
N CYS A 182 8.10 23.79 -2.29
CA CYS A 182 8.57 25.10 -1.87
C CYS A 182 10.04 25.30 -2.25
N SER A 183 10.46 26.55 -2.29
CA SER A 183 11.85 26.96 -2.33
C SER A 183 12.18 27.76 -1.09
N ALA A 184 13.38 27.61 -0.56
CA ALA A 184 13.89 28.39 0.56
C ALA A 184 15.41 28.33 0.59
N THR A 185 16.04 29.35 1.13
CA THR A 185 17.48 29.41 1.35
C THR A 185 17.76 29.19 2.84
N TRP A 186 18.53 28.14 3.16
CA TRP A 186 19.00 27.92 4.52
C TRP A 186 20.11 28.90 4.87
N ASN A 187 19.99 29.59 5.99
CA ASN A 187 21.02 30.48 6.53
C ASN A 187 21.67 29.83 7.74
N GLU A 188 22.90 29.36 7.58
CA GLU A 188 23.64 28.68 8.64
C GLU A 188 23.96 29.60 9.85
N SER A 189 24.15 30.91 9.60
CA SER A 189 24.51 31.85 10.67
C SER A 189 23.36 32.13 11.63
N THR A 190 22.12 32.09 11.15
CA THR A 190 20.88 32.35 11.92
C THR A 190 20.12 31.07 12.27
N GLY A 191 20.45 29.94 11.65
CA GLY A 191 19.71 28.70 11.81
C GLY A 191 18.25 28.79 11.34
N THR A 192 17.98 29.65 10.34
CA THR A 192 16.62 29.91 9.84
C THR A 192 16.55 29.83 8.31
N TYR A 193 15.36 29.62 7.80
CA TYR A 193 15.09 29.71 6.36
C TYR A 193 14.73 31.14 5.97
N SER A 194 15.31 31.61 4.87
CA SER A 194 14.98 32.88 4.21
C SER A 194 14.45 32.62 2.79
N ASN A 195 13.83 33.62 2.18
CA ASN A 195 13.30 33.57 0.80
C ASN A 195 12.37 32.38 0.57
N TYR A 196 11.54 32.07 1.58
CA TYR A 196 10.55 31.00 1.44
C TYR A 196 9.48 31.42 0.41
N GLU A 197 9.23 30.53 -0.56
CA GLU A 197 8.18 30.65 -1.55
C GLU A 197 7.47 29.32 -1.76
N PHE A 198 6.13 29.34 -1.70
CA PHE A 198 5.31 28.19 -2.03
C PHE A 198 5.08 28.11 -3.54
N LEU A 199 5.58 27.04 -4.17
CA LEU A 199 5.55 26.86 -5.63
C LEU A 199 4.34 26.03 -6.14
N GLY A 200 3.40 25.69 -5.24
CA GLY A 200 2.21 24.92 -5.59
C GLY A 200 2.34 23.40 -5.34
N TYR A 201 1.45 22.64 -5.98
CA TYR A 201 1.34 21.18 -5.82
C TYR A 201 1.82 20.46 -7.08
N ASN A 202 3.10 20.56 -7.38
CA ASN A 202 3.72 20.00 -8.57
C ASN A 202 4.96 19.15 -8.28
N HIS A 203 5.20 18.80 -6.99
CA HIS A 203 6.32 17.94 -6.63
C HIS A 203 5.96 16.48 -6.82
N ALA A 204 6.74 15.78 -7.67
CA ALA A 204 6.58 14.36 -7.94
C ALA A 204 7.80 13.57 -7.44
N TYR A 205 7.54 12.51 -6.67
CA TYR A 205 8.61 11.64 -6.16
C TYR A 205 8.09 10.25 -5.78
N ILE A 206 9.02 9.30 -5.67
CA ILE A 206 8.74 7.97 -5.13
C ILE A 206 8.60 8.08 -3.61
N ASN A 207 7.37 7.90 -3.13
CA ASN A 207 7.05 8.01 -1.71
C ASN A 207 7.23 6.69 -0.96
N ARG A 208 7.01 5.53 -1.62
CA ARG A 208 7.08 4.24 -0.95
C ARG A 208 7.60 3.15 -1.88
N LEU A 209 8.53 2.37 -1.35
CA LEU A 209 8.89 1.07 -1.89
C LEU A 209 8.39 0.00 -0.91
N ARG A 210 7.76 -1.05 -1.42
CA ARG A 210 7.22 -2.16 -0.65
C ARG A 210 7.66 -3.49 -1.24
N GLY A 211 8.16 -4.38 -0.40
CA GLY A 211 8.27 -5.79 -0.65
C GLY A 211 7.27 -6.55 0.22
N ALA A 212 6.69 -7.62 -0.30
CA ALA A 212 5.81 -8.47 0.49
C ALA A 212 5.85 -9.91 0.02
N MET A 213 5.55 -10.79 0.96
CA MET A 213 5.35 -12.21 0.71
C MET A 213 4.16 -12.72 1.52
N GLY A 214 3.53 -13.76 1.04
CA GLY A 214 2.38 -14.32 1.71
C GLY A 214 1.86 -15.56 1.00
N PHE A 215 0.68 -15.95 1.41
CA PHE A 215 -0.06 -17.02 0.76
C PHE A 215 -1.56 -16.80 0.89
N ASP A 216 -2.28 -17.24 -0.14
CA ASP A 216 -3.73 -17.39 -0.12
C ASP A 216 -4.06 -18.83 0.27
N TRP A 217 -4.83 -19.00 1.34
CA TRP A 217 -5.39 -20.28 1.75
C TRP A 217 -6.83 -20.39 1.28
N ASN A 218 -7.04 -21.16 0.21
CA ASN A 218 -8.35 -21.44 -0.37
C ASN A 218 -9.04 -22.57 0.43
N ILE A 219 -9.81 -22.20 1.48
CA ILE A 219 -10.52 -23.17 2.36
C ILE A 219 -11.60 -23.88 1.56
N THR A 220 -12.35 -23.13 0.76
CA THR A 220 -13.35 -23.63 -0.18
C THR A 220 -13.28 -22.82 -1.47
N ARG A 221 -14.16 -23.10 -2.45
CA ARG A 221 -14.27 -22.25 -3.67
C ARG A 221 -14.78 -20.85 -3.37
N ALA A 222 -15.50 -20.67 -2.26
CA ALA A 222 -16.11 -19.41 -1.85
C ALA A 222 -15.31 -18.69 -0.76
N HIS A 223 -14.48 -19.37 0.00
CA HIS A 223 -13.81 -18.82 1.18
C HIS A 223 -12.30 -18.93 1.06
N SER A 224 -11.59 -17.82 1.19
CA SER A 224 -10.14 -17.79 1.28
C SER A 224 -9.66 -16.88 2.42
N ILE A 225 -8.46 -17.19 2.93
CA ILE A 225 -7.75 -16.37 3.91
C ILE A 225 -6.38 -16.04 3.33
N GLU A 226 -6.05 -14.76 3.28
CA GLU A 226 -4.75 -14.25 2.90
C GLU A 226 -3.90 -13.97 4.14
N PHE A 227 -2.66 -14.43 4.14
CA PHE A 227 -1.63 -14.02 5.10
C PHE A 227 -0.52 -13.32 4.36
N THR A 228 -0.16 -12.11 4.79
CA THR A 228 0.88 -11.32 4.12
C THR A 228 1.78 -10.63 5.15
N LEU A 229 3.09 -10.83 5.00
CA LEU A 229 4.12 -10.05 5.66
C LEU A 229 4.64 -9.01 4.67
N MET A 230 4.64 -7.75 5.07
CA MET A 230 5.10 -6.64 4.22
C MET A 230 6.28 -5.92 4.87
N TYR A 231 7.12 -5.35 4.03
CA TYR A 231 8.12 -4.35 4.42
C TYR A 231 7.92 -3.11 3.58
N ASN A 232 7.79 -1.95 4.22
CA ASN A 232 7.65 -0.65 3.57
C ASN A 232 8.84 0.22 3.94
N ARG A 233 9.51 0.77 2.93
CA ARG A 233 10.36 1.95 3.06
C ARG A 233 9.56 3.14 2.57
N VAL A 234 9.25 4.08 3.47
CA VAL A 234 8.48 5.28 3.15
C VAL A 234 9.40 6.48 3.26
N ARG A 235 9.46 7.28 2.19
CA ARG A 235 10.19 8.54 2.16
C ARG A 235 9.22 9.67 1.89
N LYS A 236 9.23 10.71 2.70
CA LYS A 236 8.34 11.85 2.60
C LYS A 236 9.12 13.14 2.84
N GLU A 237 8.86 14.14 2.03
CA GLU A 237 9.31 15.49 2.32
C GLU A 237 8.39 16.11 3.37
N GLU A 238 8.94 16.45 4.51
CA GLU A 238 8.23 17.14 5.60
C GLU A 238 8.50 18.63 5.48
N ILE A 239 7.42 19.38 5.29
CA ILE A 239 7.41 20.84 5.22
C ILE A 239 6.65 21.35 6.43
N ASP A 240 7.29 22.09 7.32
CA ASP A 240 6.63 22.76 8.45
C ASP A 240 6.62 24.27 8.26
N THR A 241 5.42 24.84 8.18
CA THR A 241 5.22 26.27 7.99
C THR A 241 4.26 26.81 9.06
N ASN A 242 4.21 28.14 9.21
CA ASN A 242 3.08 28.75 9.91
C ASN A 242 1.77 28.58 9.10
N LYS A 243 0.61 28.83 9.72
CA LYS A 243 -0.72 28.65 9.09
C LYS A 243 -0.91 29.50 7.82
N ASP A 244 -0.28 30.65 7.80
CA ASP A 244 -0.40 31.62 6.70
C ASP A 244 0.56 31.34 5.55
N GLY A 245 1.48 30.37 5.73
CA GLY A 245 2.47 29.99 4.71
C GLY A 245 3.49 31.07 4.40
N THR A 246 3.77 31.96 5.35
CA THR A 246 4.74 33.04 5.19
C THR A 246 6.12 32.72 5.79
N LEU A 247 6.17 31.74 6.68
CA LEU A 247 7.40 31.33 7.38
C LEU A 247 7.59 29.81 7.28
N LEU A 248 8.74 29.40 6.77
CA LEU A 248 9.18 28.00 6.79
C LEU A 248 9.98 27.75 8.06
N LYS A 249 9.55 26.78 8.85
CA LYS A 249 10.21 26.36 10.09
C LYS A 249 11.19 25.22 9.84
N SER A 250 10.78 24.24 9.04
CA SER A 250 11.64 23.12 8.68
C SER A 250 11.29 22.55 7.29
N LEU A 251 12.33 22.03 6.64
CA LEU A 251 12.24 21.33 5.36
C LEU A 251 13.26 20.19 5.36
N TYR A 252 12.79 18.95 5.40
CA TYR A 252 13.67 17.80 5.40
C TYR A 252 12.99 16.54 4.85
N TRP A 253 13.79 15.60 4.40
CA TRP A 253 13.32 14.29 4.00
C TRP A 253 13.25 13.36 5.22
N LYS A 254 12.04 12.90 5.53
CA LYS A 254 11.80 11.88 6.55
C LYS A 254 11.72 10.51 5.89
N GLU A 255 12.49 9.58 6.42
CA GLU A 255 12.43 8.17 6.04
C GLU A 255 11.90 7.34 7.21
N SER A 256 11.03 6.39 6.94
CA SER A 256 10.50 5.47 7.94
C SER A 256 10.40 4.05 7.37
N HIS A 257 10.57 3.09 8.25
CA HIS A 257 10.53 1.66 7.95
C HIS A 257 9.36 1.03 8.72
N GLU A 258 8.50 0.30 8.02
CA GLU A 258 7.32 -0.31 8.60
C GLU A 258 7.23 -1.77 8.18
N MET A 259 6.81 -2.63 9.09
CA MET A 259 6.57 -4.05 8.85
C MET A 259 5.13 -4.43 9.22
N PRO A 260 4.15 -4.21 8.33
CA PRO A 260 2.78 -4.64 8.53
C PRO A 260 2.63 -6.15 8.40
N ILE A 261 1.92 -6.75 9.36
CA ILE A 261 1.42 -8.12 9.30
C ILE A 261 -0.05 -8.06 8.91
N CYS A 262 -0.44 -8.76 7.83
CA CYS A 262 -1.78 -8.66 7.27
C CYS A 262 -2.48 -10.01 7.30
N ILE A 263 -3.76 -9.96 7.69
CA ILE A 263 -4.69 -11.10 7.59
C ILE A 263 -5.93 -10.59 6.87
N GLY A 264 -6.27 -11.23 5.76
CA GLY A 264 -7.45 -10.93 4.97
C GLY A 264 -8.38 -12.15 4.87
N TYR A 265 -9.68 -11.93 5.01
CA TYR A 265 -10.69 -12.94 4.70
C TYR A 265 -11.47 -12.49 3.46
N LYS A 266 -11.68 -13.41 2.53
CA LYS A 266 -12.45 -13.15 1.32
C LYS A 266 -13.55 -14.20 1.13
N PHE A 267 -14.75 -13.70 0.87
CA PHE A 267 -15.92 -14.49 0.46
C PHE A 267 -16.30 -14.15 -0.97
N SER A 268 -16.39 -15.16 -1.84
CA SER A 268 -16.74 -15.01 -3.26
C SER A 268 -17.96 -15.86 -3.61
N PHE A 269 -18.97 -15.27 -4.31
CA PHE A 269 -20.20 -15.97 -4.73
C PHE A 269 -20.76 -15.49 -6.07
#